data_cf00dd658e6f530f8f4f803bae755ee9
#
_entry.id   cf00dd658e6f530f8f4f803bae755ee9
#
_cell.length_a   1.000
_cell.length_b   1.000
_cell.length_c   1.000
_cell.angle_alpha   90.00
_cell.angle_beta   90.00
_cell.angle_gamma   90.00
#
_symmetry.space_group_name_H-M   'P 1'
#
loop_
_entity.id
_entity.type
_entity.pdbx_description
1 polymer ?
#
loop_
_entity_poly.entity_id
_entity_poly.type
_entity_poly.pdbx_seq_one_letter_code
_entity_poly.pdbx_strand_id
1 'polypeptide(L)'
;VEADRPEDYFTTVSSSLPEGTWRVVFFWPKDFTFVCPTEIAAFADLYEEFKDRDCEIVGVSVDNEFTHYAWRRSHEKLQDLPFPMASDLDRGLVEALGIKRATGEADRATFIVDPNNVIQSVSVTADSVGRNTEEVLRQLDALQSDELCACNWKAGAATIDALSEMTG
;
A
#
# COMPACT_ATOMS: atom_id res chain seq x y z
N VAL A 1 -17.43 8.71 -31.66
CA VAL A 1 -16.97 8.14 -30.38
C VAL A 1 -15.54 7.72 -30.63
N GLU A 2 -14.56 8.52 -30.18
CA GLU A 2 -13.17 8.09 -30.15
C GLU A 2 -13.09 6.87 -29.24
N ALA A 3 -12.50 5.79 -29.74
CA ALA A 3 -12.29 4.61 -28.91
C ALA A 3 -11.22 4.96 -27.87
N ASP A 4 -11.54 4.76 -26.58
CA ASP A 4 -10.59 4.90 -25.51
C ASP A 4 -9.36 4.05 -25.81
N ARG A 5 -8.19 4.68 -25.87
CA ARG A 5 -6.93 3.97 -26.08
C ARG A 5 -6.38 3.53 -24.74
N PRO A 6 -5.81 2.31 -24.65
CA PRO A 6 -5.21 1.84 -23.40
C PRO A 6 -4.17 2.80 -22.81
N GLU A 7 -3.37 3.45 -23.67
CA GLU A 7 -2.34 4.40 -23.24
C GLU A 7 -2.89 5.66 -22.55
N ASP A 8 -4.17 6.01 -22.76
CA ASP A 8 -4.81 7.15 -22.11
C ASP A 8 -5.08 6.89 -20.60
N TYR A 9 -4.97 5.62 -20.17
CA TYR A 9 -5.16 5.19 -18.78
C TYR A 9 -3.86 5.00 -18.00
N PHE A 10 -2.71 5.29 -18.61
CA PHE A 10 -1.41 5.13 -17.95
C PHE A 10 -0.88 6.45 -17.44
N THR A 11 -0.25 6.37 -16.27
CA THR A 11 0.44 7.49 -15.66
C THR A 11 1.76 7.01 -15.05
N THR A 12 2.61 7.94 -14.68
CA THR A 12 3.85 7.64 -13.97
C THR A 12 3.64 7.84 -12.47
N VAL A 13 4.00 6.83 -11.67
CA VAL A 13 4.06 6.94 -10.22
C VAL A 13 5.49 7.32 -9.82
N SER A 14 5.63 8.33 -8.98
CA SER A 14 6.91 8.86 -8.53
C SER A 14 6.99 8.86 -7.00
N SER A 15 8.21 8.85 -6.45
CA SER A 15 8.45 9.08 -5.02
C SER A 15 8.23 10.55 -4.62
N SER A 16 8.17 11.47 -5.59
CA SER A 16 7.89 12.88 -5.33
C SER A 16 6.40 13.08 -5.06
N LEU A 17 6.07 13.46 -3.84
CA LEU A 17 4.71 13.77 -3.39
C LEU A 17 4.64 15.19 -2.83
N PRO A 18 3.43 15.76 -2.72
CA PRO A 18 3.22 16.99 -1.97
C PRO A 18 3.79 16.88 -0.55
N GLU A 19 4.24 18.01 -0.01
CA GLU A 19 4.76 18.09 1.36
C GLU A 19 3.72 17.55 2.36
N GLY A 20 4.19 16.80 3.34
CA GLY A 20 3.34 16.21 4.38
C GLY A 20 2.59 14.95 3.98
N THR A 21 2.73 14.47 2.74
CA THR A 21 2.01 13.28 2.25
C THR A 21 2.72 11.99 2.65
N TRP A 22 1.99 11.11 3.33
CA TRP A 22 2.37 9.74 3.61
C TRP A 22 2.05 8.83 2.41
N ARG A 23 2.62 7.63 2.40
CA ARG A 23 2.32 6.64 1.38
C ARG A 23 2.24 5.23 1.95
N VAL A 24 1.22 4.49 1.53
CA VAL A 24 1.17 3.03 1.65
C VAL A 24 1.52 2.45 0.28
N VAL A 25 2.59 1.66 0.24
CA VAL A 25 2.96 0.89 -0.95
C VAL A 25 2.79 -0.58 -0.61
N PHE A 26 1.89 -1.25 -1.33
CA PHE A 26 1.66 -2.66 -1.10
C PHE A 26 1.92 -3.48 -2.36
N PHE A 27 2.53 -4.64 -2.17
CA PHE A 27 2.93 -5.54 -3.24
C PHE A 27 2.08 -6.80 -3.19
N TRP A 28 1.77 -7.34 -4.37
CA TRP A 28 1.18 -8.66 -4.51
C TRP A 28 1.99 -9.47 -5.53
N PRO A 29 1.96 -10.84 -5.42
CA PRO A 29 2.81 -11.69 -6.25
C PRO A 29 2.48 -11.63 -7.75
N LYS A 30 1.20 -11.68 -8.11
CA LYS A 30 0.80 -11.85 -9.50
C LYS A 30 -0.65 -11.44 -9.75
N ASP A 31 -0.90 -10.79 -10.89
CA ASP A 31 -2.22 -10.52 -11.41
C ASP A 31 -3.00 -11.81 -11.75
N PHE A 32 -4.31 -11.69 -11.88
CA PHE A 32 -5.21 -12.79 -12.21
C PHE A 32 -5.15 -13.99 -11.25
N THR A 33 -4.89 -13.74 -9.95
CA THR A 33 -4.91 -14.73 -8.87
C THR A 33 -6.13 -14.54 -7.95
N PHE A 34 -6.18 -15.25 -6.83
CA PHE A 34 -7.40 -15.37 -6.02
C PHE A 34 -7.43 -14.49 -4.77
N VAL A 35 -6.32 -14.39 -4.05
CA VAL A 35 -6.22 -13.57 -2.82
C VAL A 35 -6.01 -12.09 -3.16
N CYS A 36 -5.17 -11.79 -4.15
CA CYS A 36 -4.77 -10.43 -4.49
C CYS A 36 -5.95 -9.47 -4.79
N PRO A 37 -6.98 -9.85 -5.55
CA PRO A 37 -8.08 -8.91 -5.81
C PRO A 37 -8.90 -8.58 -4.57
N THR A 38 -8.94 -9.47 -3.57
CA THR A 38 -9.64 -9.18 -2.30
C THR A 38 -8.91 -8.11 -1.47
N GLU A 39 -7.58 -8.12 -1.50
CA GLU A 39 -6.75 -7.14 -0.78
C GLU A 39 -6.80 -5.77 -1.45
N ILE A 40 -6.70 -5.74 -2.79
CA ILE A 40 -6.76 -4.50 -3.58
C ILE A 40 -8.13 -3.83 -3.35
N ALA A 41 -9.22 -4.61 -3.38
CA ALA A 41 -10.55 -4.10 -3.09
C ALA A 41 -10.69 -3.59 -1.65
N ALA A 42 -10.11 -4.29 -0.66
CA ALA A 42 -10.13 -3.86 0.74
C ALA A 42 -9.39 -2.53 0.96
N PHE A 43 -8.29 -2.28 0.25
CA PHE A 43 -7.65 -0.96 0.25
C PHE A 43 -8.52 0.10 -0.42
N ALA A 44 -9.24 -0.25 -1.50
CA ALA A 44 -10.16 0.68 -2.15
C ALA A 44 -11.33 1.06 -1.23
N ASP A 45 -11.87 0.12 -0.47
CA ASP A 45 -12.95 0.37 0.51
C ASP A 45 -12.52 1.35 1.61
N LEU A 46 -11.23 1.37 1.97
CA LEU A 46 -10.66 2.28 2.97
C LEU A 46 -9.96 3.51 2.37
N TYR A 47 -10.06 3.71 1.06
CA TYR A 47 -9.28 4.76 0.38
C TYR A 47 -9.52 6.17 0.95
N GLU A 48 -10.77 6.55 1.20
CA GLU A 48 -11.09 7.87 1.75
C GLU A 48 -10.53 8.04 3.17
N GLU A 49 -10.49 6.96 3.98
CA GLU A 49 -9.88 6.97 5.30
C GLU A 49 -8.36 7.24 5.24
N PHE A 50 -7.66 6.66 4.27
CA PHE A 50 -6.25 6.96 4.03
C PHE A 50 -6.04 8.38 3.53
N LYS A 51 -6.89 8.83 2.62
CA LYS A 51 -6.84 10.17 2.05
C LYS A 51 -7.08 11.26 3.10
N ASP A 52 -8.03 11.07 4.01
CA ASP A 52 -8.30 11.97 5.13
C ASP A 52 -7.09 12.11 6.08
N ARG A 53 -6.13 11.18 5.99
CA ARG A 53 -4.87 11.17 6.74
C ARG A 53 -3.67 11.63 5.90
N ASP A 54 -3.91 12.35 4.80
CA ASP A 54 -2.88 12.76 3.85
C ASP A 54 -1.98 11.59 3.41
N CYS A 55 -2.58 10.42 3.17
CA CYS A 55 -1.88 9.21 2.78
C CYS A 55 -2.35 8.71 1.42
N GLU A 56 -1.42 8.58 0.48
CA GLU A 56 -1.67 7.96 -0.81
C GLU A 56 -1.42 6.46 -0.77
N ILE A 57 -2.17 5.73 -1.60
CA ILE A 57 -2.03 4.29 -1.77
C ILE A 57 -1.49 3.99 -3.16
N VAL A 58 -0.52 3.10 -3.25
CA VAL A 58 0.00 2.55 -4.50
C VAL A 58 0.09 1.04 -4.37
N GLY A 59 -0.57 0.34 -5.28
CA GLY A 59 -0.40 -1.10 -5.42
C GLY A 59 0.66 -1.44 -6.48
N VAL A 60 1.48 -2.45 -6.26
CA VAL A 60 2.61 -2.80 -7.13
C VAL A 60 2.69 -4.30 -7.35
N SER A 61 2.93 -4.72 -8.58
CA SER A 61 3.43 -6.06 -8.89
C SER A 61 4.48 -6.01 -10.02
N VAL A 62 5.09 -7.14 -10.31
CA VAL A 62 6.05 -7.28 -11.42
C VAL A 62 5.37 -7.55 -12.77
N ASP A 63 4.04 -7.58 -12.82
CA ASP A 63 3.29 -7.63 -14.05
C ASP A 63 3.40 -6.29 -14.81
N ASN A 64 3.18 -6.31 -16.11
CA ASN A 64 3.23 -5.08 -16.89
C ASN A 64 1.93 -4.26 -16.79
N GLU A 65 1.99 -2.99 -17.16
CA GLU A 65 0.88 -2.03 -17.10
C GLU A 65 -0.32 -2.45 -17.94
N PHE A 66 -0.12 -3.12 -19.05
CA PHE A 66 -1.21 -3.64 -19.91
C PHE A 66 -1.92 -4.82 -19.24
N THR A 67 -1.19 -5.66 -18.50
CA THR A 67 -1.77 -6.74 -17.69
C THR A 67 -2.64 -6.17 -16.58
N HIS A 68 -2.16 -5.16 -15.86
CA HIS A 68 -2.94 -4.42 -14.86
C HIS A 68 -4.21 -3.82 -15.46
N TYR A 69 -4.08 -3.16 -16.60
CA TYR A 69 -5.22 -2.56 -17.32
C TYR A 69 -6.27 -3.62 -17.66
N ALA A 70 -5.84 -4.73 -18.26
CA ALA A 70 -6.73 -5.83 -18.63
C ALA A 70 -7.43 -6.43 -17.41
N TRP A 71 -6.68 -6.63 -16.32
CA TRP A 71 -7.24 -7.19 -15.09
C TRP A 71 -8.26 -6.26 -14.43
N ARG A 72 -7.94 -4.96 -14.33
CA ARG A 72 -8.91 -3.96 -13.84
C ARG A 72 -10.22 -3.99 -14.61
N ARG A 73 -10.16 -4.05 -15.93
CA ARG A 73 -11.37 -4.05 -16.78
C ARG A 73 -12.17 -5.35 -16.70
N SER A 74 -11.52 -6.48 -16.47
CA SER A 74 -12.16 -7.81 -16.47
C SER A 74 -12.65 -8.25 -15.10
N HIS A 75 -12.20 -7.62 -14.01
CA HIS A 75 -12.52 -8.04 -12.65
C HIS A 75 -13.43 -7.01 -11.96
N GLU A 76 -14.66 -7.41 -11.61
CA GLU A 76 -15.71 -6.54 -11.07
C GLU A 76 -15.23 -5.64 -9.93
N LYS A 77 -14.44 -6.18 -8.99
CA LYS A 77 -13.96 -5.43 -7.81
C LYS A 77 -12.81 -4.46 -8.10
N LEU A 78 -12.24 -4.49 -9.30
CA LEU A 78 -11.07 -3.69 -9.64
C LEU A 78 -11.35 -2.57 -10.66
N GLN A 79 -12.55 -2.51 -11.20
CA GLN A 79 -12.90 -1.55 -12.28
C GLN A 79 -12.72 -0.10 -11.86
N ASP A 80 -13.18 0.24 -10.66
CA ASP A 80 -13.24 1.63 -10.16
C ASP A 80 -12.24 1.90 -9.04
N LEU A 81 -11.04 1.28 -9.10
CA LEU A 81 -10.00 1.50 -8.10
C LEU A 81 -9.58 2.99 -8.07
N PRO A 82 -9.59 3.62 -6.89
CA PRO A 82 -9.25 5.04 -6.73
C PRO A 82 -7.74 5.32 -6.71
N PHE A 83 -6.91 4.29 -6.73
CA PHE A 83 -5.45 4.40 -6.68
C PHE A 83 -4.79 3.65 -7.86
N PRO A 84 -3.53 3.98 -8.19
CA PRO A 84 -2.81 3.35 -9.28
C PRO A 84 -2.34 1.93 -8.93
N MET A 85 -2.27 1.09 -9.98
CA MET A 85 -1.55 -0.18 -9.98
C MET A 85 -0.26 0.02 -10.77
N ALA A 86 0.87 0.04 -10.09
CA ALA A 86 2.17 0.29 -10.70
C ALA A 86 2.86 -1.01 -11.13
N SER A 87 3.55 -0.95 -12.24
CA SER A 87 4.35 -2.05 -12.80
C SER A 87 5.81 -1.91 -12.39
N ASP A 88 6.36 -2.93 -11.72
CA ASP A 88 7.80 -3.10 -11.46
C ASP A 88 8.35 -4.22 -12.35
N LEU A 89 8.10 -4.12 -13.66
CA LEU A 89 8.42 -5.15 -14.65
C LEU A 89 9.91 -5.51 -14.69
N ASP A 90 10.79 -4.52 -14.51
CA ASP A 90 12.24 -4.70 -14.44
C ASP A 90 12.73 -5.24 -13.08
N ARG A 91 11.83 -5.35 -12.11
CA ARG A 91 12.08 -5.83 -10.73
C ARG A 91 13.05 -4.97 -9.92
N GLY A 92 13.29 -3.76 -10.34
CA GLY A 92 14.22 -2.85 -9.67
C GLY A 92 13.78 -2.51 -8.25
N LEU A 93 12.48 -2.25 -8.06
CA LEU A 93 11.94 -1.89 -6.75
C LEU A 93 11.87 -3.08 -5.81
N VAL A 94 11.39 -4.24 -6.25
CA VAL A 94 11.31 -5.45 -5.39
C VAL A 94 12.69 -5.97 -5.01
N GLU A 95 13.72 -5.80 -5.86
CA GLU A 95 15.11 -6.10 -5.51
C GLU A 95 15.67 -5.12 -4.48
N ALA A 96 15.48 -3.83 -4.70
CA ALA A 96 15.94 -2.80 -3.77
C ALA A 96 15.33 -2.93 -2.37
N LEU A 97 14.06 -3.34 -2.29
CA LEU A 97 13.33 -3.56 -1.03
C LEU A 97 13.60 -4.94 -0.40
N GLY A 98 14.30 -5.85 -1.08
CA GLY A 98 14.60 -7.19 -0.58
C GLY A 98 13.39 -8.13 -0.51
N ILE A 99 12.35 -7.88 -1.31
CA ILE A 99 11.10 -8.65 -1.34
C ILE A 99 10.90 -9.42 -2.64
N LYS A 100 11.95 -9.55 -3.46
CA LYS A 100 11.90 -10.38 -4.67
C LYS A 100 12.12 -11.83 -4.31
N ARG A 101 11.21 -12.69 -4.75
CA ARG A 101 11.32 -14.15 -4.63
C ARG A 101 12.30 -14.73 -5.64
N ALA A 102 12.73 -15.97 -5.40
CA ALA A 102 13.53 -16.73 -6.35
C ALA A 102 12.82 -16.92 -7.71
N THR A 103 11.50 -16.99 -7.72
CA THR A 103 10.65 -17.07 -8.91
C THR A 103 10.50 -15.74 -9.66
N GLY A 104 10.96 -14.63 -9.07
CA GLY A 104 10.95 -13.29 -9.65
C GLY A 104 9.73 -12.44 -9.31
N GLU A 105 8.75 -12.98 -8.61
CA GLU A 105 7.57 -12.25 -8.14
C GLU A 105 7.87 -11.48 -6.85
N ALA A 106 7.02 -10.52 -6.51
CA ALA A 106 7.06 -9.85 -5.22
C ALA A 106 6.51 -10.73 -4.10
N ASP A 107 7.05 -10.58 -2.90
CA ASP A 107 6.37 -11.01 -1.68
C ASP A 107 5.10 -10.20 -1.45
N ARG A 108 4.17 -10.74 -0.67
CA ARG A 108 2.97 -10.04 -0.21
C ARG A 108 3.34 -9.05 0.91
N ALA A 109 3.99 -7.96 0.52
CA ALA A 109 4.55 -6.97 1.41
C ALA A 109 3.75 -5.67 1.43
N THR A 110 3.75 -4.99 2.58
CA THR A 110 3.15 -3.66 2.76
C THR A 110 4.17 -2.76 3.46
N PHE A 111 4.37 -1.57 2.90
CA PHE A 111 5.24 -0.53 3.44
C PHE A 111 4.41 0.70 3.78
N ILE A 112 4.68 1.30 4.94
CA ILE A 112 4.21 2.64 5.27
C ILE A 112 5.43 3.55 5.21
N VAL A 113 5.35 4.58 4.38
CA VAL A 113 6.43 5.52 4.10
C VAL A 113 6.00 6.91 4.54
N ASP A 114 6.87 7.59 5.28
CA ASP A 114 6.61 8.94 5.78
C ASP A 114 6.83 10.03 4.70
N PRO A 115 6.48 11.30 4.98
CA PRO A 115 6.66 12.40 4.03
C PRO A 115 8.12 12.67 3.63
N ASN A 116 9.09 12.18 4.38
CA ASN A 116 10.51 12.29 4.08
C ASN A 116 11.05 11.10 3.25
N ASN A 117 10.16 10.25 2.72
CA ASN A 117 10.49 9.01 2.02
C ASN A 117 11.24 7.98 2.88
N VAL A 118 11.02 7.99 4.19
CA VAL A 118 11.57 6.99 5.12
C VAL A 118 10.52 5.92 5.39
N ILE A 119 10.92 4.65 5.27
CA ILE A 119 10.06 3.52 5.60
C ILE A 119 9.90 3.43 7.11
N GLN A 120 8.68 3.54 7.61
CA GLN A 120 8.34 3.51 9.02
C GLN A 120 7.76 2.16 9.46
N SER A 121 7.17 1.38 8.54
CA SER A 121 6.65 0.05 8.82
C SER A 121 6.78 -0.85 7.61
N VAL A 122 7.09 -2.12 7.87
CA VAL A 122 7.10 -3.19 6.87
C VAL A 122 6.37 -4.39 7.43
N SER A 123 5.45 -4.96 6.67
CA SER A 123 4.86 -6.26 6.97
C SER A 123 4.89 -7.16 5.75
N VAL A 124 5.11 -8.46 5.96
CA VAL A 124 5.11 -9.47 4.90
C VAL A 124 4.28 -10.66 5.37
N THR A 125 3.34 -11.07 4.55
CA THR A 125 2.50 -12.24 4.84
C THR A 125 2.71 -13.36 3.82
N ALA A 126 2.42 -14.60 4.21
CA ALA A 126 2.44 -15.76 3.31
C ALA A 126 1.41 -15.60 2.18
N ASP A 127 1.63 -16.26 1.05
CA ASP A 127 0.76 -16.15 -0.14
C ASP A 127 -0.68 -16.52 0.09
N SER A 128 -0.91 -17.49 0.97
CA SER A 128 -2.26 -17.96 1.31
C SER A 128 -3.01 -17.08 2.29
N VAL A 129 -2.35 -16.03 2.83
CA VAL A 129 -2.92 -15.19 3.87
C VAL A 129 -3.02 -13.73 3.39
N GLY A 130 -4.25 -13.27 3.20
CA GLY A 130 -4.54 -11.86 2.89
C GLY A 130 -4.17 -10.93 4.04
N ARG A 131 -3.92 -9.66 3.69
CA ARG A 131 -3.60 -8.60 4.66
C ARG A 131 -4.82 -8.21 5.48
N ASN A 132 -4.54 -7.56 6.60
CA ASN A 132 -5.53 -6.78 7.33
C ASN A 132 -5.31 -5.29 7.02
N THR A 133 -6.15 -4.72 6.16
CA THR A 133 -6.03 -3.32 5.73
C THR A 133 -6.40 -2.32 6.84
N GLU A 134 -7.27 -2.72 7.77
CA GLU A 134 -7.58 -1.92 8.95
C GLU A 134 -6.37 -1.82 9.90
N GLU A 135 -5.55 -2.87 9.98
CA GLU A 135 -4.31 -2.84 10.75
C GLU A 135 -3.28 -1.90 10.11
N VAL A 136 -3.22 -1.83 8.77
CA VAL A 136 -2.38 -0.86 8.08
C VAL A 136 -2.81 0.57 8.41
N LEU A 137 -4.12 0.83 8.41
CA LEU A 137 -4.68 2.13 8.79
C LEU A 137 -4.38 2.46 10.27
N ARG A 138 -4.55 1.49 11.17
CA ARG A 138 -4.22 1.64 12.60
C ARG A 138 -2.74 2.00 12.80
N GLN A 139 -1.83 1.34 12.09
CA GLN A 139 -0.40 1.62 12.16
C GLN A 139 -0.09 3.03 11.62
N LEU A 140 -0.74 3.45 10.54
CA LEU A 140 -0.60 4.81 10.02
C LEU A 140 -1.02 5.84 11.08
N ASP A 141 -2.16 5.66 11.72
CA ASP A 141 -2.63 6.54 12.80
C ASP A 141 -1.62 6.64 13.95
N ALA A 142 -1.05 5.50 14.35
CA ALA A 142 -0.03 5.46 15.40
C ALA A 142 1.25 6.21 14.98
N LEU A 143 1.71 6.00 13.75
CA LEU A 143 2.90 6.68 13.22
C LEU A 143 2.70 8.18 13.08
N GLN A 144 1.51 8.62 12.68
CA GLN A 144 1.18 10.04 12.53
C GLN A 144 1.01 10.77 13.86
N SER A 145 0.74 10.05 14.96
CA SER A 145 0.61 10.68 16.28
C SER A 145 1.93 11.26 16.78
N ASP A 146 3.06 10.75 16.29
CA ASP A 146 4.42 11.08 16.76
C ASP A 146 4.61 10.91 18.28
N GLU A 147 3.81 10.01 18.88
CA GLU A 147 3.79 9.73 20.32
C GLU A 147 4.12 8.26 20.59
N LEU A 148 4.37 7.94 21.85
CA LEU A 148 4.62 6.56 22.27
C LEU A 148 3.31 5.79 22.37
N CYS A 149 2.98 5.04 21.33
CA CYS A 149 1.79 4.21 21.27
C CYS A 149 2.03 2.85 21.91
N ALA A 150 1.20 2.49 22.88
CA ALA A 150 1.27 1.18 23.53
C ALA A 150 0.93 0.03 22.57
N CYS A 151 1.26 -1.20 22.98
CA CYS A 151 0.80 -2.40 22.29
C CYS A 151 -0.74 -2.36 22.13
N ASN A 152 -1.24 -2.71 20.96
CA ASN A 152 -2.67 -2.68 20.61
C ASN A 152 -3.32 -1.28 20.65
N TRP A 153 -2.53 -0.22 20.65
CA TRP A 153 -3.05 1.15 20.60
C TRP A 153 -3.95 1.36 19.39
N LYS A 154 -5.00 2.14 19.59
CA LYS A 154 -5.92 2.58 18.52
C LYS A 154 -6.10 4.09 18.61
N ALA A 155 -6.42 4.71 17.49
CA ALA A 155 -6.74 6.13 17.44
C ALA A 155 -7.79 6.51 18.51
N GLY A 156 -7.50 7.57 19.25
CA GLY A 156 -8.32 8.03 20.39
C GLY A 156 -7.97 7.41 21.75
N ALA A 157 -7.11 6.36 21.80
CA ALA A 157 -6.57 5.84 23.05
C ALA A 157 -5.43 6.72 23.56
N ALA A 158 -5.18 6.68 24.88
CA ALA A 158 -4.07 7.39 25.51
C ALA A 158 -2.73 6.86 25.01
N THR A 159 -1.75 7.75 24.91
CA THR A 159 -0.35 7.45 24.63
C THR A 159 0.45 7.36 25.92
N ILE A 160 1.67 6.84 25.85
CA ILE A 160 2.54 6.69 27.00
C ILE A 160 3.27 8.00 27.26
N ASP A 161 3.13 8.56 28.48
CA ASP A 161 3.96 9.66 28.95
C ASP A 161 5.26 9.10 29.56
N ALA A 162 6.34 9.16 28.77
CA ALA A 162 7.64 8.64 29.19
C ALA A 162 8.17 9.30 30.49
N LEU A 163 7.86 10.58 30.74
CA LEU A 163 8.29 11.28 31.93
C LEU A 163 7.57 10.77 33.19
N SER A 164 6.26 10.51 33.08
CA SER A 164 5.50 9.96 34.22
C SER A 164 5.90 8.53 34.55
N GLU A 165 6.22 7.72 33.54
CA GLU A 165 6.71 6.33 33.75
C GLU A 165 8.10 6.26 34.41
N MET A 166 8.96 7.28 34.18
CA MET A 166 10.31 7.33 34.77
C MET A 166 10.33 7.89 36.21
N THR A 167 9.27 8.59 36.63
CA THR A 167 9.22 9.28 37.91
C THR A 167 8.27 8.64 38.94
N GLY A 168 7.51 7.60 38.53
CA GLY A 168 6.67 6.77 39.40
C GLY A 168 7.45 5.60 39.96
#